data_5dace7f4c8b928eaad273b931a7b48a6
#
_entry.id   5dace7f4c8b928eaad273b931a7b48a6
#
_cell.length_a   1.000
_cell.length_b   1.000
_cell.length_c   1.000
_cell.angle_alpha   90.00
_cell.angle_beta   90.00
_cell.angle_gamma   90.00
#
_symmetry.space_group_name_H-M   'P 1'
#
loop_
_entity.id
_entity.type
_entity.pdbx_description
1 polymer ?
#
loop_
_entity_poly.entity_id
_entity_poly.type
_entity_poly.pdbx_seq_one_letter_code
_entity_poly.pdbx_strand_id
1 'polypeptide(L)'
;MTPAGTPTSGFMSTSRAILGCVTFRFLCLIFLCSAAGAQQNAPAKVMALRASRMLDVNSGSMVRDPVILIQDEKITSAGSAVKIPAGAGVVDLGDATLLPGLIDCHTHLMARISNDSQGYGLTLLTKSQAFRALEGAADARVTLLAGFTTVRDVESEGSGYADVALRDAINQGLVEGPRMQVATRGIAAVGKYFPFDISPDLVDFPAGAQMISGPEEARRAAREQIGHGANLLKVYADWDTPTLTVEEIRPIVEEAHKSKIKVAAHATSPEGIRNALTAGVDSIEHGHQADRSSFELMKQKNAFWVPTIGHYFYAVDTAKFPQPHKYMQETLERTRQNISTARELGVKIANGFDPSSAEAHGKNAREIIAMPKLGLPPIEAIRAATTNAAELMGWSDKIGSIEPGKFADIIAVSGDPIADVGELERVKFVMKGGTVVKNDFASH
;
A
#
# COMPACT_ATOMS: atom_id res chain seq x y z
N MET A 1 -0.71 -59.20 43.81
CA MET A 1 -1.96 -59.99 43.94
C MET A 1 -2.80 -59.63 42.73
N THR A 2 -2.73 -60.52 41.74
CA THR A 2 -3.73 -60.72 40.67
C THR A 2 -4.85 -61.55 41.25
N PRO A 3 -6.06 -61.80 40.61
CA PRO A 3 -6.31 -61.92 39.19
C PRO A 3 -7.71 -61.42 38.72
N ALA A 4 -7.86 -61.26 37.42
CA ALA A 4 -8.59 -62.05 36.44
C ALA A 4 -10.11 -61.88 36.33
N GLY A 5 -10.59 -61.85 35.07
CA GLY A 5 -11.92 -62.28 34.71
C GLY A 5 -12.47 -61.67 33.40
N THR A 6 -12.10 -62.26 32.26
CA THR A 6 -12.95 -62.28 31.03
C THR A 6 -13.93 -63.51 31.17
N PRO A 7 -15.07 -63.52 30.45
CA PRO A 7 -15.21 -64.26 29.17
C PRO A 7 -16.19 -63.63 28.19
N THR A 8 -15.90 -63.63 26.90
CA THR A 8 -16.18 -64.55 25.76
C THR A 8 -17.63 -65.01 25.53
N SER A 9 -17.95 -64.97 24.23
CA SER A 9 -18.93 -65.70 23.40
C SER A 9 -20.15 -64.88 22.99
N GLY A 10 -20.65 -64.97 21.77
CA GLY A 10 -20.34 -65.82 20.68
C GLY A 10 -21.29 -65.50 19.49
N PHE A 11 -20.83 -65.80 18.36
CA PHE A 11 -21.50 -66.13 17.07
C PHE A 11 -23.04 -66.17 17.01
N MET A 12 -23.66 -65.58 15.97
CA MET A 12 -24.19 -66.37 14.84
C MET A 12 -24.76 -65.47 13.72
N SER A 13 -24.27 -65.73 12.56
CA SER A 13 -24.73 -65.54 11.19
C SER A 13 -26.21 -65.90 11.00
N THR A 14 -26.89 -65.11 10.14
CA THR A 14 -27.73 -65.64 9.06
C THR A 14 -27.92 -64.68 7.95
N SER A 15 -27.39 -65.06 6.82
CA SER A 15 -27.73 -64.54 5.49
C SER A 15 -29.18 -64.89 5.14
N ARG A 16 -29.91 -63.97 4.52
CA ARG A 16 -30.86 -64.30 3.45
C ARG A 16 -31.10 -63.08 2.58
N ALA A 17 -30.71 -63.24 1.35
CA ALA A 17 -31.09 -62.42 0.23
C ALA A 17 -32.59 -62.54 -0.07
N ILE A 18 -33.25 -61.45 -0.40
CA ILE A 18 -34.37 -61.45 -1.34
C ILE A 18 -34.18 -60.34 -2.36
N LEU A 19 -34.03 -60.81 -3.56
CA LEU A 19 -34.07 -60.14 -4.85
C LEU A 19 -35.52 -59.70 -5.14
N GLY A 20 -35.74 -58.46 -5.52
CA GLY A 20 -37.08 -58.02 -5.85
C GLY A 20 -37.13 -56.65 -6.48
N CYS A 21 -36.96 -56.61 -7.82
CA CYS A 21 -37.62 -55.78 -8.83
C CYS A 21 -37.51 -54.24 -8.65
N VAL A 22 -36.63 -53.58 -9.33
CA VAL A 22 -36.58 -53.11 -10.74
C VAL A 22 -37.93 -52.65 -11.27
N THR A 23 -37.90 -51.47 -11.83
CA THR A 23 -38.87 -50.78 -12.68
C THR A 23 -39.92 -49.94 -12.02
N PHE A 24 -39.57 -48.66 -11.86
CA PHE A 24 -40.40 -47.51 -12.21
C PHE A 24 -39.41 -46.34 -12.44
N ARG A 25 -38.74 -46.26 -13.56
CA ARG A 25 -38.96 -45.51 -14.80
C ARG A 25 -39.13 -44.02 -14.53
N PHE A 26 -38.10 -43.21 -14.82
CA PHE A 26 -37.93 -42.70 -16.19
C PHE A 26 -39.26 -42.33 -16.85
N LEU A 27 -39.82 -41.16 -16.46
CA LEU A 27 -40.62 -40.25 -17.28
C LEU A 27 -41.00 -38.99 -16.52
N CYS A 28 -40.06 -38.13 -16.21
CA CYS A 28 -40.27 -36.70 -15.89
C CYS A 28 -38.97 -35.92 -16.13
N LEU A 29 -38.35 -36.21 -17.21
CA LEU A 29 -37.23 -35.42 -17.75
C LEU A 29 -37.67 -35.08 -19.18
N ILE A 30 -38.17 -33.92 -19.38
CA ILE A 30 -38.30 -33.14 -20.61
C ILE A 30 -39.47 -32.17 -20.35
N PHE A 31 -39.20 -31.05 -19.71
CA PHE A 31 -39.80 -29.74 -19.95
C PHE A 31 -39.29 -28.74 -18.89
N LEU A 32 -37.97 -28.62 -18.83
CA LEU A 32 -37.31 -27.43 -18.29
C LEU A 32 -36.35 -26.95 -19.37
N CYS A 33 -36.90 -26.75 -20.57
CA CYS A 33 -36.26 -25.98 -21.62
C CYS A 33 -36.33 -24.51 -21.29
N SER A 34 -35.18 -23.94 -20.95
CA SER A 34 -34.72 -22.69 -21.56
C SER A 34 -35.64 -21.49 -21.44
N ALA A 35 -35.75 -20.98 -20.19
CA ALA A 35 -35.76 -19.54 -20.02
C ALA A 35 -34.35 -19.17 -19.50
N ALA A 36 -33.32 -19.41 -20.30
CA ALA A 36 -32.15 -18.57 -20.28
C ALA A 36 -32.64 -17.21 -20.80
N GLY A 37 -33.34 -16.46 -19.91
CA GLY A 37 -33.55 -15.06 -20.13
C GLY A 37 -32.15 -14.48 -20.27
N ALA A 38 -31.81 -14.04 -21.50
CA ALA A 38 -30.71 -13.16 -21.71
C ALA A 38 -30.92 -12.03 -20.71
N GLN A 39 -30.14 -12.05 -19.64
CA GLN A 39 -30.03 -10.92 -18.73
C GLN A 39 -29.48 -9.82 -19.61
N GLN A 40 -30.36 -8.99 -20.20
CA GLN A 40 -29.97 -7.77 -20.86
C GLN A 40 -29.22 -6.98 -19.80
N ASN A 41 -27.90 -7.05 -19.84
CA ASN A 41 -27.08 -6.14 -19.08
C ASN A 41 -27.59 -4.74 -19.41
N ALA A 42 -28.15 -4.08 -18.43
CA ALA A 42 -28.50 -2.67 -18.58
C ALA A 42 -27.24 -1.98 -19.16
N PRO A 43 -27.39 -1.10 -20.16
CA PRO A 43 -26.25 -0.47 -20.78
C PRO A 43 -25.38 0.14 -19.67
N ALA A 44 -24.10 -0.21 -19.66
CA ALA A 44 -23.16 0.26 -18.64
C ALA A 44 -23.24 1.78 -18.59
N LYS A 45 -23.50 2.33 -17.39
CA LYS A 45 -23.73 3.75 -17.17
C LYS A 45 -22.43 4.50 -17.41
N VAL A 46 -22.35 5.22 -18.51
CA VAL A 46 -21.19 6.08 -18.80
C VAL A 46 -21.30 7.34 -17.96
N MET A 47 -20.21 7.70 -17.30
CA MET A 47 -20.03 8.96 -16.58
C MET A 47 -19.02 9.82 -17.34
N ALA A 48 -19.26 11.11 -17.43
CA ALA A 48 -18.31 12.11 -17.93
C ALA A 48 -17.89 13.00 -16.75
N LEU A 49 -16.60 13.06 -16.47
CA LEU A 49 -15.99 14.01 -15.54
C LEU A 49 -15.33 15.12 -16.36
N ARG A 50 -15.61 16.38 -16.00
CA ARG A 50 -14.99 17.52 -16.65
C ARG A 50 -14.54 18.59 -15.67
N ALA A 51 -13.53 19.37 -16.05
CA ALA A 51 -12.99 20.49 -15.31
C ALA A 51 -12.29 21.46 -16.27
N SER A 52 -11.84 22.61 -15.78
CA SER A 52 -11.08 23.56 -16.61
C SER A 52 -9.67 23.07 -16.98
N ARG A 53 -9.08 22.19 -16.15
CA ARG A 53 -7.69 21.75 -16.31
C ARG A 53 -7.51 20.28 -15.92
N MET A 54 -6.52 19.65 -16.53
CA MET A 54 -5.99 18.33 -16.14
C MET A 54 -4.47 18.33 -16.28
N LEU A 55 -3.77 17.95 -15.25
CA LEU A 55 -2.34 17.70 -15.34
C LEU A 55 -2.06 16.35 -15.99
N ASP A 56 -1.47 16.36 -17.18
CA ASP A 56 -0.85 15.17 -17.74
C ASP A 56 0.50 14.95 -17.04
N VAL A 57 0.55 14.04 -16.11
CA VAL A 57 1.76 13.76 -15.31
C VAL A 57 2.90 13.16 -16.12
N ASN A 58 2.60 12.53 -17.26
CA ASN A 58 3.63 11.95 -18.15
C ASN A 58 4.42 13.06 -18.87
N SER A 59 3.71 13.98 -19.51
CA SER A 59 4.36 15.10 -20.19
C SER A 59 4.72 16.27 -19.25
N GLY A 60 4.00 16.41 -18.14
CA GLY A 60 4.07 17.59 -17.26
C GLY A 60 3.27 18.78 -17.78
N SER A 61 2.43 18.59 -18.80
CA SER A 61 1.66 19.65 -19.43
C SER A 61 0.25 19.75 -18.88
N MET A 62 -0.29 20.97 -18.88
CA MET A 62 -1.68 21.23 -18.49
C MET A 62 -2.60 21.13 -19.70
N VAL A 63 -3.51 20.15 -19.69
CA VAL A 63 -4.57 20.00 -20.69
C VAL A 63 -5.75 20.88 -20.28
N ARG A 64 -6.25 21.71 -21.22
CA ARG A 64 -7.39 22.60 -20.99
C ARG A 64 -8.71 21.92 -21.37
N ASP A 65 -9.76 22.23 -20.61
CA ASP A 65 -11.13 21.76 -20.81
C ASP A 65 -11.22 20.22 -21.07
N PRO A 66 -10.56 19.41 -20.22
CA PRO A 66 -10.57 17.96 -20.38
C PRO A 66 -11.96 17.38 -20.10
N VAL A 67 -12.31 16.35 -20.86
CA VAL A 67 -13.41 15.43 -20.55
C VAL A 67 -12.83 14.05 -20.37
N ILE A 68 -13.20 13.38 -19.28
CA ILE A 68 -12.83 12.00 -18.99
C ILE A 68 -14.10 11.17 -19.02
N LEU A 69 -14.17 10.18 -19.91
CA LEU A 69 -15.26 9.22 -19.95
C LEU A 69 -14.89 8.00 -19.10
N ILE A 70 -15.82 7.60 -18.27
CA ILE A 70 -15.67 6.52 -17.31
C ILE A 70 -16.83 5.55 -17.53
N GLN A 71 -16.51 4.28 -17.63
CA GLN A 71 -17.46 3.19 -17.68
C GLN A 71 -17.09 2.18 -16.61
N ASP A 72 -18.05 1.89 -15.74
CA ASP A 72 -17.80 1.08 -14.55
C ASP A 72 -16.62 1.68 -13.72
N GLU A 73 -15.57 0.92 -13.52
CA GLU A 73 -14.38 1.37 -12.77
C GLU A 73 -13.27 1.99 -13.65
N LYS A 74 -13.46 2.01 -14.99
CA LYS A 74 -12.37 2.29 -15.93
C LYS A 74 -12.56 3.56 -16.72
N ILE A 75 -11.43 4.23 -16.98
CA ILE A 75 -11.34 5.32 -17.95
C ILE A 75 -11.44 4.70 -19.35
N THR A 76 -12.35 5.21 -20.16
CA THR A 76 -12.49 4.79 -21.57
C THR A 76 -11.93 5.82 -22.55
N SER A 77 -11.94 7.10 -22.17
CA SER A 77 -11.34 8.20 -22.96
C SER A 77 -10.96 9.36 -22.03
N ALA A 78 -9.91 10.11 -22.38
CA ALA A 78 -9.51 11.31 -21.68
C ALA A 78 -8.88 12.33 -22.64
N GLY A 79 -9.21 13.61 -22.49
CA GLY A 79 -8.63 14.71 -23.25
C GLY A 79 -9.63 15.80 -23.63
N SER A 80 -9.16 16.88 -24.28
CA SER A 80 -9.96 18.05 -24.67
C SER A 80 -10.89 17.80 -25.87
N ALA A 81 -10.58 16.83 -26.72
CA ALA A 81 -11.38 16.50 -27.89
C ALA A 81 -12.47 15.44 -27.65
N VAL A 82 -12.59 14.96 -26.41
CA VAL A 82 -13.55 13.90 -26.04
C VAL A 82 -14.96 14.45 -26.02
N LYS A 83 -15.88 13.81 -26.76
CA LYS A 83 -17.31 14.17 -26.80
C LYS A 83 -18.07 13.37 -25.75
N ILE A 84 -18.93 14.05 -25.01
CA ILE A 84 -19.80 13.41 -24.01
C ILE A 84 -20.94 12.71 -24.75
N PRO A 85 -21.12 11.39 -24.59
CA PRO A 85 -22.22 10.66 -25.21
C PRO A 85 -23.57 11.13 -24.68
N ALA A 86 -24.60 11.06 -25.53
CA ALA A 86 -25.97 11.32 -25.09
C ALA A 86 -26.39 10.35 -23.99
N GLY A 87 -26.97 10.86 -22.92
CA GLY A 87 -27.39 10.06 -21.76
C GLY A 87 -26.29 9.74 -20.73
N ALA A 88 -25.06 10.18 -20.94
CA ALA A 88 -24.01 10.07 -19.92
C ALA A 88 -24.35 10.97 -18.72
N GLY A 89 -24.11 10.45 -17.51
CA GLY A 89 -24.10 11.30 -16.30
C GLY A 89 -22.90 12.26 -16.34
N VAL A 90 -23.10 13.53 -16.00
CA VAL A 90 -22.00 14.52 -16.01
C VAL A 90 -21.71 14.99 -14.60
N VAL A 91 -20.42 14.91 -14.23
CA VAL A 91 -19.85 15.57 -13.05
C VAL A 91 -18.99 16.71 -13.55
N ASP A 92 -19.41 17.93 -13.29
CA ASP A 92 -18.71 19.15 -13.67
C ASP A 92 -18.08 19.81 -12.44
N LEU A 93 -16.75 19.90 -12.44
CA LEU A 93 -16.01 20.51 -11.32
C LEU A 93 -15.64 21.98 -11.56
N GLY A 94 -16.06 22.55 -12.69
CA GLY A 94 -15.82 23.97 -13.01
C GLY A 94 -14.32 24.30 -13.04
N ASP A 95 -13.91 25.34 -12.30
CA ASP A 95 -12.52 25.80 -12.25
C ASP A 95 -11.66 24.93 -11.32
N ALA A 96 -11.47 23.68 -11.72
CA ALA A 96 -10.66 22.71 -11.03
C ALA A 96 -9.52 22.18 -11.91
N THR A 97 -8.50 21.59 -11.27
CA THR A 97 -7.42 20.86 -11.93
C THR A 97 -7.51 19.37 -11.52
N LEU A 98 -7.69 18.51 -12.53
CA LEU A 98 -7.72 17.05 -12.36
C LEU A 98 -6.30 16.50 -12.33
N LEU A 99 -6.08 15.51 -11.46
CA LEU A 99 -4.86 14.70 -11.40
C LEU A 99 -5.25 13.22 -11.23
N PRO A 100 -4.33 12.28 -11.54
CA PRO A 100 -4.48 10.91 -11.07
C PRO A 100 -4.59 10.87 -9.55
N GLY A 101 -5.31 9.90 -9.02
CA GLY A 101 -5.29 9.63 -7.59
C GLY A 101 -3.87 9.42 -7.10
N LEU A 102 -3.55 10.03 -5.95
CA LEU A 102 -2.22 9.96 -5.34
C LEU A 102 -1.95 8.56 -4.78
N ILE A 103 -0.67 8.21 -4.75
CA ILE A 103 -0.17 6.92 -4.26
C ILE A 103 0.83 7.18 -3.14
N ASP A 104 0.68 6.46 -2.04
CA ASP A 104 1.65 6.43 -0.95
C ASP A 104 2.26 5.03 -0.84
N CYS A 105 3.58 4.92 -1.08
CA CYS A 105 4.29 3.65 -1.10
C CYS A 105 4.87 3.23 0.27
N HIS A 106 4.61 4.00 1.33
CA HIS A 106 5.06 3.67 2.67
C HIS A 106 4.03 4.12 3.71
N THR A 107 3.10 3.24 4.02
CA THR A 107 2.09 3.47 5.06
C THR A 107 2.09 2.37 6.10
N HIS A 108 1.57 2.70 7.27
CA HIS A 108 1.32 1.80 8.40
C HIS A 108 -0.08 2.08 8.94
N LEU A 109 -1.13 1.66 8.20
CA LEU A 109 -2.51 1.96 8.56
C LEU A 109 -2.95 1.38 9.90
N MET A 110 -2.23 0.35 10.40
CA MET A 110 -2.47 -0.23 11.71
C MET A 110 -1.70 0.47 12.84
N ALA A 111 -0.89 1.50 12.52
CA ALA A 111 -0.07 2.20 13.50
C ALA A 111 -0.77 3.47 14.00
N ARG A 112 -1.07 3.49 15.29
CA ARG A 112 -1.43 4.69 16.06
C ARG A 112 -0.57 4.76 17.30
N ILE A 113 0.71 5.00 17.06
CA ILE A 113 1.73 5.08 18.09
C ILE A 113 1.62 6.45 18.76
N SER A 114 1.57 6.51 20.09
CA SER A 114 1.67 7.77 20.79
C SER A 114 3.12 8.29 20.77
N ASN A 115 3.29 9.61 20.78
CA ASN A 115 4.60 10.26 20.68
C ASN A 115 5.45 10.14 21.96
N ASP A 116 5.03 9.34 22.94
CA ASP A 116 5.83 9.03 24.12
C ASP A 116 6.71 7.80 23.90
N SER A 117 7.79 7.69 24.65
CA SER A 117 8.79 6.62 24.51
C SER A 117 8.26 5.20 24.77
N GLN A 118 7.06 5.06 25.33
CA GLN A 118 6.42 3.78 25.62
C GLN A 118 5.28 3.44 24.63
N GLY A 119 4.94 4.37 23.72
CA GLY A 119 3.73 4.32 22.93
C GLY A 119 3.55 3.06 22.09
N TYR A 120 4.61 2.60 21.43
CA TYR A 120 4.53 1.39 20.58
C TYR A 120 4.33 0.12 21.42
N GLY A 121 5.20 -0.11 22.41
CA GLY A 121 5.11 -1.27 23.28
C GLY A 121 3.79 -1.33 24.04
N LEU A 122 3.33 -0.20 24.56
CA LEU A 122 2.04 -0.12 25.24
C LEU A 122 0.87 -0.40 24.30
N THR A 123 0.92 0.08 23.06
CA THR A 123 -0.09 -0.22 22.04
C THR A 123 -0.19 -1.74 21.78
N LEU A 124 0.94 -2.43 21.64
CA LEU A 124 0.97 -3.88 21.42
C LEU A 124 0.38 -4.66 22.62
N LEU A 125 0.56 -4.15 23.83
CA LEU A 125 0.08 -4.81 25.06
C LEU A 125 -1.39 -4.52 25.38
N THR A 126 -1.90 -3.34 25.02
CA THR A 126 -3.22 -2.87 25.49
C THR A 126 -4.31 -2.90 24.44
N LYS A 127 -3.97 -2.92 23.16
CA LYS A 127 -4.94 -2.91 22.07
C LYS A 127 -5.02 -4.27 21.38
N SER A 128 -6.20 -4.84 21.30
CA SER A 128 -6.42 -6.07 20.54
C SER A 128 -6.23 -5.87 19.04
N GLN A 129 -5.86 -6.91 18.30
CA GLN A 129 -5.74 -6.85 16.83
C GLN A 129 -7.05 -6.42 16.15
N ALA A 130 -8.20 -6.89 16.66
CA ALA A 130 -9.52 -6.50 16.15
C ALA A 130 -9.77 -4.99 16.33
N PHE A 131 -9.41 -4.42 17.48
CA PHE A 131 -9.54 -2.99 17.72
C PHE A 131 -8.64 -2.18 16.75
N ARG A 132 -7.40 -2.61 16.57
CA ARG A 132 -6.44 -1.97 15.66
C ARG A 132 -6.87 -2.07 14.20
N ALA A 133 -7.53 -3.16 13.79
CA ALA A 133 -8.13 -3.27 12.46
C ALA A 133 -9.23 -2.20 12.23
N LEU A 134 -10.02 -1.88 13.25
CA LEU A 134 -11.01 -0.80 13.19
C LEU A 134 -10.36 0.60 13.15
N GLU A 135 -9.28 0.80 13.91
CA GLU A 135 -8.46 2.01 13.79
C GLU A 135 -7.90 2.15 12.37
N GLY A 136 -7.35 1.06 11.81
CA GLY A 136 -6.83 1.02 10.44
C GLY A 136 -7.89 1.31 9.38
N ALA A 137 -9.13 0.88 9.57
CA ALA A 137 -10.23 1.22 8.67
C ALA A 137 -10.56 2.73 8.70
N ALA A 138 -10.50 3.36 9.89
CA ALA A 138 -10.67 4.81 10.01
C ALA A 138 -9.51 5.57 9.34
N ASP A 139 -8.27 5.08 9.51
CA ASP A 139 -7.06 5.68 8.92
C ASP A 139 -7.03 5.50 7.40
N ALA A 140 -7.47 4.36 6.89
CA ALA A 140 -7.67 4.13 5.46
C ALA A 140 -8.66 5.14 4.86
N ARG A 141 -9.78 5.39 5.54
CA ARG A 141 -10.78 6.35 5.08
C ARG A 141 -10.25 7.77 5.02
N VAL A 142 -9.57 8.26 6.06
CA VAL A 142 -9.02 9.63 6.05
C VAL A 142 -7.91 9.77 5.00
N THR A 143 -7.11 8.74 4.78
CA THR A 143 -6.09 8.68 3.73
C THR A 143 -6.72 8.77 2.34
N LEU A 144 -7.80 8.02 2.08
CA LEU A 144 -8.56 8.11 0.82
C LEU A 144 -9.13 9.52 0.61
N LEU A 145 -9.76 10.10 1.63
CA LEU A 145 -10.37 11.44 1.54
C LEU A 145 -9.33 12.57 1.39
N ALA A 146 -8.07 12.30 1.75
CA ALA A 146 -6.94 13.19 1.45
C ALA A 146 -6.44 13.10 0.00
N GLY A 147 -7.02 12.21 -0.83
CA GLY A 147 -6.67 12.05 -2.24
C GLY A 147 -5.76 10.87 -2.56
N PHE A 148 -5.36 10.10 -1.56
CA PHE A 148 -4.55 8.89 -1.77
C PHE A 148 -5.47 7.71 -2.08
N THR A 149 -5.66 7.45 -3.35
CA THR A 149 -6.54 6.36 -3.83
C THR A 149 -5.88 4.99 -3.78
N THR A 150 -4.56 4.97 -3.60
CA THR A 150 -3.76 3.74 -3.50
C THR A 150 -2.67 3.90 -2.45
N VAL A 151 -2.43 2.83 -1.67
CA VAL A 151 -1.34 2.76 -0.69
C VAL A 151 -0.61 1.43 -0.76
N ARG A 152 0.66 1.45 -0.38
CA ARG A 152 1.48 0.28 -0.06
C ARG A 152 1.71 0.28 1.44
N ASP A 153 0.99 -0.59 2.17
CA ASP A 153 1.09 -0.77 3.61
C ASP A 153 2.22 -1.75 3.90
N VAL A 154 3.30 -1.24 4.46
CA VAL A 154 4.56 -1.98 4.48
C VAL A 154 4.78 -2.77 5.76
N GLU A 155 3.88 -2.68 6.72
CA GLU A 155 3.82 -3.57 7.89
C GLU A 155 2.49 -3.45 8.63
N SER A 156 2.02 -4.57 9.19
CA SER A 156 0.81 -4.62 10.02
C SER A 156 1.02 -4.14 11.47
N GLU A 157 2.24 -3.77 11.83
CA GLU A 157 2.62 -3.18 13.12
C GLU A 157 2.15 -4.00 14.34
N GLY A 158 2.29 -5.33 14.28
CA GLY A 158 1.87 -6.24 15.36
C GLY A 158 0.36 -6.51 15.42
N SER A 159 -0.40 -6.11 14.39
CA SER A 159 -1.82 -6.47 14.26
C SER A 159 -2.04 -7.81 13.56
N GLY A 160 -1.04 -8.67 13.52
CA GLY A 160 -1.10 -9.95 12.81
C GLY A 160 -1.31 -9.74 11.31
N TYR A 161 -2.46 -10.18 10.80
CA TYR A 161 -2.83 -10.07 9.38
C TYR A 161 -4.04 -9.14 9.17
N ALA A 162 -4.18 -8.13 10.03
CA ALA A 162 -5.28 -7.18 9.96
C ALA A 162 -5.23 -6.30 8.71
N ASP A 163 -4.06 -6.03 8.16
CA ASP A 163 -3.85 -5.34 6.89
C ASP A 163 -4.43 -6.10 5.69
N VAL A 164 -4.27 -7.44 5.66
CA VAL A 164 -4.93 -8.31 4.67
C VAL A 164 -6.44 -8.25 4.81
N ALA A 165 -6.96 -8.35 6.04
CA ALA A 165 -8.40 -8.26 6.29
C ALA A 165 -8.96 -6.89 5.87
N LEU A 166 -8.24 -5.79 6.15
CA LEU A 166 -8.63 -4.44 5.74
C LEU A 166 -8.64 -4.30 4.21
N ARG A 167 -7.58 -4.72 3.52
CA ARG A 167 -7.51 -4.74 2.06
C ARG A 167 -8.71 -5.48 1.46
N ASP A 168 -8.99 -6.67 1.96
CA ASP A 168 -10.04 -7.52 1.42
C ASP A 168 -11.43 -6.96 1.73
N ALA A 169 -11.63 -6.33 2.90
CA ALA A 169 -12.87 -5.61 3.24
C ALA A 169 -13.09 -4.39 2.32
N ILE A 170 -12.03 -3.64 2.01
CA ILE A 170 -12.10 -2.52 1.04
C ILE A 170 -12.41 -3.04 -0.37
N ASN A 171 -11.80 -4.13 -0.80
CA ASN A 171 -12.04 -4.72 -2.12
C ASN A 171 -13.48 -5.26 -2.27
N GLN A 172 -14.10 -5.69 -1.17
CA GLN A 172 -15.49 -6.13 -1.13
C GLN A 172 -16.49 -4.98 -0.91
N GLY A 173 -16.01 -3.74 -0.72
CA GLY A 173 -16.86 -2.58 -0.45
C GLY A 173 -17.50 -2.56 0.94
N LEU A 174 -16.99 -3.35 1.89
CA LEU A 174 -17.47 -3.37 3.27
C LEU A 174 -17.04 -2.11 4.06
N VAL A 175 -15.88 -1.57 3.73
CA VAL A 175 -15.35 -0.32 4.28
C VAL A 175 -14.76 0.55 3.19
N GLU A 176 -14.79 1.88 3.39
CA GLU A 176 -14.15 2.83 2.48
C GLU A 176 -12.65 2.89 2.75
N GLY A 177 -11.84 2.89 1.70
CA GLY A 177 -10.40 3.03 1.79
C GLY A 177 -9.71 2.99 0.42
N PRO A 178 -8.41 3.25 0.36
CA PRO A 178 -7.62 3.18 -0.86
C PRO A 178 -7.47 1.73 -1.37
N ARG A 179 -6.98 1.55 -2.59
CA ARG A 179 -6.45 0.26 -3.04
C ARG A 179 -5.19 -0.04 -2.24
N MET A 180 -4.98 -1.28 -1.83
CA MET A 180 -3.88 -1.62 -0.94
C MET A 180 -2.98 -2.72 -1.52
N GLN A 181 -1.67 -2.52 -1.44
CA GLN A 181 -0.71 -3.62 -1.28
C GLN A 181 -0.36 -3.71 0.20
N VAL A 182 -0.19 -4.93 0.71
CA VAL A 182 0.04 -5.18 2.13
C VAL A 182 1.19 -6.17 2.33
N ALA A 183 2.04 -5.88 3.32
CA ALA A 183 3.23 -6.68 3.61
C ALA A 183 2.99 -7.73 4.68
N THR A 184 1.90 -7.64 5.43
CA THR A 184 1.68 -8.44 6.64
C THR A 184 2.71 -8.10 7.72
N ARG A 185 3.42 -9.06 8.27
CA ARG A 185 4.49 -8.81 9.23
C ARG A 185 5.80 -8.52 8.50
N GLY A 186 6.51 -7.49 8.92
CA GLY A 186 7.89 -7.26 8.49
C GLY A 186 8.79 -8.42 8.92
N ILE A 187 9.93 -8.60 8.28
CA ILE A 187 10.92 -9.65 8.60
C ILE A 187 12.19 -8.98 9.14
N ALA A 188 12.60 -9.35 10.35
CA ALA A 188 13.72 -8.75 11.05
C ALA A 188 14.63 -9.80 11.70
N ALA A 189 15.86 -9.43 12.03
CA ALA A 189 16.78 -10.30 12.74
C ALA A 189 16.38 -10.48 14.22
N VAL A 190 16.56 -11.66 14.76
CA VAL A 190 16.36 -11.96 16.19
C VAL A 190 17.14 -10.95 17.06
N GLY A 191 16.44 -10.36 18.04
CA GLY A 191 17.03 -9.40 18.98
C GLY A 191 17.33 -8.02 18.39
N LYS A 192 16.89 -7.74 17.15
CA LYS A 192 17.17 -6.50 16.42
C LYS A 192 15.91 -5.88 15.80
N TYR A 193 14.79 -5.95 16.52
CA TYR A 193 13.55 -5.28 16.11
C TYR A 193 12.97 -4.49 17.28
N PHE A 194 12.37 -3.38 16.95
CA PHE A 194 11.58 -2.57 17.87
C PHE A 194 10.36 -3.35 18.44
N PRO A 195 9.91 -3.14 19.68
CA PRO A 195 10.24 -2.04 20.57
C PRO A 195 11.49 -2.32 21.44
N PHE A 196 12.31 -1.29 21.54
CA PHE A 196 13.35 -1.19 22.58
C PHE A 196 12.63 -0.96 23.93
N ASP A 197 13.24 -0.90 25.04
CA ASP A 197 12.67 -0.56 26.37
C ASP A 197 11.63 -1.53 26.96
N ILE A 198 11.62 -2.80 26.51
CA ILE A 198 10.85 -3.85 27.15
C ILE A 198 11.76 -4.62 28.11
N SER A 199 11.19 -5.03 29.26
CA SER A 199 11.90 -5.90 30.20
C SER A 199 12.44 -7.13 29.48
N PRO A 200 13.73 -7.45 29.59
CA PRO A 200 14.31 -8.66 29.00
C PRO A 200 13.73 -9.97 29.58
N ASP A 201 12.98 -9.89 30.67
CA ASP A 201 12.30 -11.03 31.29
C ASP A 201 10.96 -11.37 30.63
N LEU A 202 10.46 -10.51 29.71
CA LEU A 202 9.26 -10.78 28.92
C LEU A 202 9.63 -11.69 27.74
N VAL A 203 9.23 -12.94 27.82
CA VAL A 203 9.55 -13.97 26.82
C VAL A 203 8.49 -13.85 25.76
N ASP A 204 7.56 -13.86 25.37
CA ASP A 204 6.56 -13.83 24.31
C ASP A 204 5.93 -12.46 24.10
N PHE A 205 6.74 -11.43 23.98
CA PHE A 205 6.23 -10.10 23.68
C PHE A 205 5.71 -10.03 22.23
N PRO A 206 4.51 -9.49 21.98
CA PRO A 206 4.00 -9.35 20.64
C PRO A 206 4.88 -8.38 19.83
N ALA A 207 5.50 -8.86 18.76
CA ALA A 207 6.33 -8.07 17.87
C ALA A 207 5.59 -7.77 16.56
N GLY A 208 5.84 -6.60 16.00
CA GLY A 208 5.37 -6.24 14.66
C GLY A 208 5.93 -7.18 13.62
N ALA A 209 7.25 -7.33 13.60
CA ALA A 209 7.95 -8.18 12.65
C ALA A 209 7.99 -9.67 13.07
N GLN A 210 8.22 -10.52 12.08
CA GLN A 210 8.63 -11.90 12.29
C GLN A 210 10.15 -11.96 12.41
N MET A 211 10.63 -12.48 13.53
CA MET A 211 12.05 -12.63 13.80
C MET A 211 12.59 -13.86 13.10
N ILE A 212 13.77 -13.72 12.50
CA ILE A 212 14.48 -14.81 11.83
C ILE A 212 15.96 -14.84 12.21
N SER A 213 16.57 -16.01 12.09
CA SER A 213 18.00 -16.22 12.21
C SER A 213 18.46 -17.21 11.15
N GLY A 214 19.22 -16.73 10.18
CA GLY A 214 19.75 -17.52 9.08
C GLY A 214 18.81 -17.68 7.88
N PRO A 215 19.37 -18.13 6.74
CA PRO A 215 18.70 -18.16 5.44
C PRO A 215 17.47 -19.07 5.37
N GLU A 216 17.44 -20.18 6.09
CA GLU A 216 16.32 -21.14 6.07
C GLU A 216 15.09 -20.56 6.78
N GLU A 217 15.29 -19.89 7.92
CA GLU A 217 14.19 -19.21 8.60
C GLU A 217 13.68 -18.02 7.77
N ALA A 218 14.58 -17.29 7.10
CA ALA A 218 14.24 -16.21 6.18
C ALA A 218 13.34 -16.71 5.04
N ARG A 219 13.70 -17.83 4.41
CA ARG A 219 12.88 -18.48 3.38
C ARG A 219 11.52 -18.92 3.91
N ARG A 220 11.49 -19.52 5.09
CA ARG A 220 10.24 -19.94 5.74
C ARG A 220 9.35 -18.74 6.04
N ALA A 221 9.91 -17.67 6.60
CA ALA A 221 9.18 -16.43 6.90
C ALA A 221 8.56 -15.82 5.64
N ALA A 222 9.33 -15.70 4.53
CA ALA A 222 8.82 -15.19 3.27
C ALA A 222 7.60 -16.00 2.76
N ARG A 223 7.70 -17.33 2.75
CA ARG A 223 6.60 -18.21 2.35
C ARG A 223 5.38 -18.09 3.25
N GLU A 224 5.61 -17.95 4.56
CA GLU A 224 4.54 -17.76 5.55
C GLU A 224 3.78 -16.45 5.29
N GLN A 225 4.47 -15.33 5.13
CA GLN A 225 3.81 -14.05 4.86
C GLN A 225 3.06 -14.07 3.52
N ILE A 226 3.65 -14.63 2.46
CA ILE A 226 2.97 -14.82 1.16
C ILE A 226 1.73 -15.71 1.33
N GLY A 227 1.84 -16.82 2.08
CA GLY A 227 0.74 -17.74 2.35
C GLY A 227 -0.42 -17.10 3.12
N HIS A 228 -0.14 -16.10 3.92
CA HIS A 228 -1.15 -15.31 4.64
C HIS A 228 -1.72 -14.14 3.84
N GLY A 229 -1.31 -13.97 2.58
CA GLY A 229 -1.91 -13.01 1.67
C GLY A 229 -1.12 -11.72 1.47
N ALA A 230 0.15 -11.68 1.89
CA ALA A 230 1.05 -10.58 1.53
C ALA A 230 1.17 -10.48 0.00
N ASN A 231 1.12 -9.27 -0.54
CA ASN A 231 1.38 -8.98 -1.94
C ASN A 231 2.55 -8.01 -2.15
N LEU A 232 3.33 -7.82 -1.12
CA LEU A 232 4.73 -7.39 -1.07
C LEU A 232 5.36 -8.00 0.20
N LEU A 233 6.70 -7.95 0.32
CA LEU A 233 7.37 -8.28 1.57
C LEU A 233 8.15 -7.08 2.08
N LYS A 234 8.29 -6.96 3.40
CA LYS A 234 9.10 -5.94 4.08
C LYS A 234 10.22 -6.62 4.85
N VAL A 235 11.44 -6.09 4.71
CA VAL A 235 12.60 -6.52 5.51
C VAL A 235 13.21 -5.32 6.25
N TYR A 236 13.83 -5.57 7.38
CA TYR A 236 14.61 -4.61 8.15
C TYR A 236 16.09 -4.95 8.01
N ALA A 237 16.76 -4.32 7.04
CA ALA A 237 18.17 -4.59 6.74
C ALA A 237 19.11 -3.97 7.78
N ASP A 238 18.69 -2.88 8.39
CA ASP A 238 19.41 -2.23 9.49
C ASP A 238 18.48 -1.50 10.46
N TRP A 239 19.07 -1.02 11.52
CA TRP A 239 18.62 0.09 12.37
C TRP A 239 19.79 1.06 12.47
N ASP A 240 20.48 1.13 13.62
CA ASP A 240 21.72 1.89 13.78
C ASP A 240 22.92 1.18 13.14
N THR A 241 22.82 -0.13 13.02
CA THR A 241 23.82 -1.02 12.39
C THR A 241 23.12 -2.07 11.55
N PRO A 242 23.79 -2.68 10.54
CA PRO A 242 23.24 -3.80 9.78
C PRO A 242 22.74 -4.92 10.69
N THR A 243 21.56 -5.45 10.39
CA THR A 243 20.89 -6.50 11.17
C THR A 243 20.76 -7.80 10.39
N LEU A 244 20.31 -7.71 9.14
CA LEU A 244 20.22 -8.86 8.23
C LEU A 244 21.40 -8.86 7.25
N THR A 245 21.94 -10.04 7.01
CA THR A 245 22.98 -10.27 6.01
C THR A 245 22.40 -10.41 4.61
N VAL A 246 23.26 -10.32 3.60
CA VAL A 246 22.85 -10.59 2.20
C VAL A 246 22.28 -11.99 2.04
N GLU A 247 22.86 -12.98 2.75
CA GLU A 247 22.44 -14.38 2.72
C GLU A 247 21.05 -14.59 3.32
N GLU A 248 20.66 -13.79 4.29
CA GLU A 248 19.33 -13.84 4.90
C GLU A 248 18.28 -13.09 4.07
N ILE A 249 18.61 -11.94 3.49
CA ILE A 249 17.68 -11.17 2.66
C ILE A 249 17.41 -11.87 1.32
N ARG A 250 18.42 -12.49 0.71
CA ARG A 250 18.33 -13.11 -0.61
C ARG A 250 17.20 -14.16 -0.74
N PRO A 251 17.06 -15.15 0.14
CA PRO A 251 15.94 -16.11 0.05
C PRO A 251 14.57 -15.46 0.19
N ILE A 252 14.45 -14.33 0.89
CA ILE A 252 13.20 -13.56 0.96
C ILE A 252 12.88 -12.98 -0.42
N VAL A 253 13.87 -12.35 -1.07
CA VAL A 253 13.74 -11.80 -2.42
C VAL A 253 13.40 -12.87 -3.45
N GLU A 254 14.08 -14.03 -3.39
CA GLU A 254 13.81 -15.15 -4.29
C GLU A 254 12.36 -15.64 -4.21
N GLU A 255 11.82 -15.84 -3.01
CA GLU A 255 10.43 -16.28 -2.82
C GLU A 255 9.42 -15.21 -3.23
N ALA A 256 9.71 -13.93 -2.94
CA ALA A 256 8.89 -12.82 -3.37
C ALA A 256 8.83 -12.72 -4.91
N HIS A 257 9.99 -12.68 -5.58
CA HIS A 257 10.04 -12.55 -7.04
C HIS A 257 9.48 -13.77 -7.77
N LYS A 258 9.65 -14.98 -7.24
CA LYS A 258 8.97 -16.19 -7.71
C LYS A 258 7.46 -16.04 -7.66
N SER A 259 6.95 -15.36 -6.65
CA SER A 259 5.53 -15.05 -6.48
C SER A 259 5.08 -13.77 -7.22
N LYS A 260 5.98 -13.13 -7.98
CA LYS A 260 5.77 -11.87 -8.71
C LYS A 260 5.38 -10.69 -7.83
N ILE A 261 5.87 -10.67 -6.60
CA ILE A 261 5.68 -9.57 -5.65
C ILE A 261 7.02 -8.92 -5.32
N LYS A 262 6.97 -7.69 -4.84
CA LYS A 262 8.11 -6.83 -4.58
C LYS A 262 8.61 -6.96 -3.13
N VAL A 263 9.87 -6.53 -2.88
CA VAL A 263 10.45 -6.46 -1.54
C VAL A 263 10.86 -5.03 -1.22
N ALA A 264 10.34 -4.49 -0.13
CA ALA A 264 10.71 -3.20 0.43
C ALA A 264 11.70 -3.42 1.58
N ALA A 265 12.80 -2.66 1.61
CA ALA A 265 13.80 -2.76 2.66
C ALA A 265 13.91 -1.46 3.46
N HIS A 266 13.58 -1.50 4.76
CA HIS A 266 14.07 -0.50 5.69
C HIS A 266 15.59 -0.58 5.72
N ALA A 267 16.27 0.47 5.28
CA ALA A 267 17.72 0.57 5.28
C ALA A 267 18.14 2.03 5.34
N THR A 268 18.82 2.42 6.40
CA THR A 268 19.25 3.80 6.65
C THR A 268 20.74 3.98 6.41
N SER A 269 21.56 3.01 6.80
CA SER A 269 23.01 3.06 6.67
C SER A 269 23.50 2.67 5.27
N PRO A 270 24.65 3.17 4.79
CA PRO A 270 25.21 2.75 3.52
C PRO A 270 25.47 1.24 3.43
N GLU A 271 25.81 0.59 4.53
CA GLU A 271 26.05 -0.85 4.58
C GLU A 271 24.75 -1.64 4.48
N GLY A 272 23.71 -1.28 5.27
CA GLY A 272 22.38 -1.90 5.19
C GLY A 272 21.76 -1.75 3.80
N ILE A 273 21.92 -0.57 3.19
CA ILE A 273 21.46 -0.31 1.81
C ILE A 273 22.21 -1.24 0.82
N ARG A 274 23.54 -1.37 0.94
CA ARG A 274 24.30 -2.26 0.07
C ARG A 274 23.91 -3.73 0.25
N ASN A 275 23.68 -4.18 1.49
CA ASN A 275 23.26 -5.55 1.76
C ASN A 275 21.89 -5.83 1.11
N ALA A 276 20.92 -4.96 1.33
CA ALA A 276 19.58 -5.06 0.76
C ALA A 276 19.61 -5.09 -0.78
N LEU A 277 20.31 -4.14 -1.41
CA LEU A 277 20.43 -4.06 -2.87
C LEU A 277 21.22 -5.23 -3.48
N THR A 278 22.25 -5.72 -2.79
CA THR A 278 23.02 -6.89 -3.23
C THR A 278 22.15 -8.15 -3.18
N ALA A 279 21.28 -8.26 -2.21
CA ALA A 279 20.29 -9.33 -2.11
C ALA A 279 19.18 -9.23 -3.17
N GLY A 280 18.92 -8.02 -3.72
CA GLY A 280 18.02 -7.82 -4.86
C GLY A 280 16.65 -7.21 -4.50
N VAL A 281 16.54 -6.43 -3.41
CA VAL A 281 15.30 -5.74 -3.05
C VAL A 281 14.89 -4.72 -4.10
N ASP A 282 13.60 -4.38 -4.16
CA ASP A 282 13.02 -3.51 -5.19
C ASP A 282 12.97 -2.04 -4.76
N SER A 283 12.94 -1.76 -3.46
CA SER A 283 13.00 -0.40 -2.94
C SER A 283 13.78 -0.30 -1.63
N ILE A 284 14.43 0.85 -1.45
CA ILE A 284 15.04 1.27 -0.21
C ILE A 284 14.12 2.32 0.42
N GLU A 285 13.65 2.01 1.59
CA GLU A 285 12.84 2.88 2.44
C GLU A 285 13.77 3.70 3.33
N HIS A 286 13.47 4.97 3.52
CA HIS A 286 14.25 5.97 4.24
C HIS A 286 15.57 6.31 3.54
N GLY A 287 16.59 5.49 3.64
CA GLY A 287 17.89 5.75 3.01
C GLY A 287 18.57 7.03 3.50
N HIS A 288 18.30 7.44 4.76
CA HIS A 288 18.67 8.76 5.27
C HIS A 288 20.19 9.01 5.29
N GLN A 289 20.99 7.96 5.37
CA GLN A 289 22.44 8.04 5.38
C GLN A 289 23.06 7.52 4.07
N ALA A 290 22.24 7.35 3.02
CA ALA A 290 22.74 6.92 1.72
C ALA A 290 23.87 7.82 1.22
N ASP A 291 24.89 7.22 0.64
CA ASP A 291 25.99 7.88 -0.03
C ASP A 291 25.87 7.72 -1.56
N ARG A 292 26.78 8.36 -2.32
CA ARG A 292 26.76 8.28 -3.78
C ARG A 292 26.82 6.82 -4.26
N SER A 293 27.60 5.96 -3.61
CA SER A 293 27.72 4.54 -3.98
C SER A 293 26.42 3.76 -3.78
N SER A 294 25.62 4.15 -2.78
CA SER A 294 24.29 3.62 -2.55
C SER A 294 23.36 3.91 -3.73
N PHE A 295 23.35 5.16 -4.24
CA PHE A 295 22.53 5.55 -5.39
C PHE A 295 23.02 4.93 -6.71
N GLU A 296 24.34 4.79 -6.90
CA GLU A 296 24.91 4.08 -8.05
C GLU A 296 24.43 2.61 -8.07
N LEU A 297 24.41 1.97 -6.91
CA LEU A 297 23.92 0.60 -6.79
C LEU A 297 22.39 0.53 -6.96
N MET A 298 21.61 1.48 -6.41
CA MET A 298 20.17 1.57 -6.69
C MET A 298 19.90 1.67 -8.19
N LYS A 299 20.66 2.53 -8.90
CA LYS A 299 20.56 2.67 -10.36
C LYS A 299 20.88 1.37 -11.08
N GLN A 300 21.98 0.73 -10.72
CA GLN A 300 22.41 -0.54 -11.31
C GLN A 300 21.35 -1.64 -11.12
N LYS A 301 20.72 -1.68 -9.95
CA LYS A 301 19.71 -2.67 -9.59
C LYS A 301 18.30 -2.30 -10.04
N ASN A 302 18.10 -1.10 -10.61
CA ASN A 302 16.79 -0.53 -10.93
C ASN A 302 15.85 -0.49 -9.71
N ALA A 303 16.41 -0.26 -8.53
CA ALA A 303 15.66 -0.12 -7.29
C ALA A 303 15.18 1.33 -7.09
N PHE A 304 14.06 1.49 -6.42
CA PHE A 304 13.49 2.80 -6.08
C PHE A 304 14.01 3.29 -4.74
N TRP A 305 14.01 4.60 -4.56
CA TRP A 305 14.20 5.26 -3.28
C TRP A 305 12.87 5.85 -2.78
N VAL A 306 12.49 5.56 -1.54
CA VAL A 306 11.30 6.05 -0.86
C VAL A 306 11.76 6.82 0.38
N PRO A 307 11.93 8.16 0.32
CA PRO A 307 12.68 8.94 1.33
C PRO A 307 12.01 9.07 2.69
N THR A 308 10.68 9.10 2.77
CA THR A 308 9.89 9.28 4.00
C THR A 308 10.31 10.49 4.84
N ILE A 309 10.49 11.62 4.20
CA ILE A 309 11.09 12.81 4.79
C ILE A 309 10.07 13.85 5.30
N GLY A 310 8.81 13.72 4.89
CA GLY A 310 7.79 14.71 5.18
C GLY A 310 7.56 14.95 6.66
N HIS A 311 7.58 13.92 7.49
CA HIS A 311 7.40 14.07 8.92
C HIS A 311 8.58 14.82 9.60
N TYR A 312 9.83 14.58 9.16
CA TYR A 312 10.99 15.35 9.62
C TYR A 312 10.90 16.81 9.21
N PHE A 313 10.55 17.05 7.95
CA PHE A 313 10.41 18.40 7.41
C PHE A 313 9.40 19.22 8.23
N TYR A 314 8.21 18.66 8.46
CA TYR A 314 7.17 19.36 9.22
C TYR A 314 7.46 19.47 10.72
N ALA A 315 8.20 18.52 11.30
CA ALA A 315 8.64 18.61 12.69
C ALA A 315 9.62 19.79 12.91
N VAL A 316 10.49 20.05 11.93
CA VAL A 316 11.44 21.19 11.97
C VAL A 316 10.74 22.51 11.64
N ASP A 317 9.87 22.52 10.62
CA ASP A 317 9.24 23.74 10.10
C ASP A 317 8.17 24.31 11.06
N THR A 318 7.45 23.47 11.80
CA THR A 318 6.30 23.91 12.61
C THR A 318 6.66 24.50 13.97
N ALA A 319 7.93 24.55 14.35
CA ALA A 319 8.38 25.01 15.68
C ALA A 319 7.65 24.34 16.88
N LYS A 320 6.95 23.22 16.65
CA LYS A 320 6.29 22.44 17.70
C LYS A 320 7.30 21.84 18.69
N PHE A 321 8.53 21.69 18.23
CA PHE A 321 9.66 21.32 19.05
C PHE A 321 10.57 22.54 19.20
N PRO A 322 10.77 23.08 20.39
CA PRO A 322 11.57 24.31 20.63
C PRO A 322 13.03 24.19 20.16
N GLN A 323 13.49 22.98 19.97
CA GLN A 323 14.78 22.62 19.38
C GLN A 323 14.51 21.43 18.47
N PRO A 324 14.45 21.61 17.13
CA PRO A 324 14.48 20.45 16.23
C PRO A 324 15.75 19.68 16.54
N HIS A 325 15.62 18.40 16.82
CA HIS A 325 16.79 17.60 17.13
C HIS A 325 17.81 17.77 16.02
N LYS A 326 19.05 18.00 16.37
CA LYS A 326 20.18 18.14 15.44
C LYS A 326 20.15 17.06 14.35
N TYR A 327 19.79 15.84 14.74
CA TYR A 327 19.58 14.72 13.84
C TYR A 327 18.57 15.01 12.71
N MET A 328 17.43 15.65 13.01
CA MET A 328 16.41 15.96 11.98
C MET A 328 16.95 16.98 10.97
N GLN A 329 17.64 18.01 11.44
CA GLN A 329 18.24 19.03 10.57
C GLN A 329 19.33 18.41 9.66
N GLU A 330 20.20 17.59 10.24
CA GLU A 330 21.25 16.89 9.50
C GLU A 330 20.67 15.92 8.47
N THR A 331 19.56 15.24 8.82
CA THR A 331 18.86 14.34 7.91
C THR A 331 18.24 15.11 6.75
N LEU A 332 17.61 16.27 6.99
CA LEU A 332 17.04 17.11 5.92
C LEU A 332 18.12 17.63 4.98
N GLU A 333 19.26 18.09 5.51
CA GLU A 333 20.37 18.59 4.68
C GLU A 333 20.98 17.46 3.83
N ARG A 334 21.16 16.28 4.43
CA ARG A 334 21.62 15.09 3.70
C ARG A 334 20.62 14.67 2.63
N THR A 335 19.32 14.71 2.94
CA THR A 335 18.27 14.40 1.95
C THR A 335 18.29 15.36 0.77
N ARG A 336 18.57 16.64 0.99
CA ARG A 336 18.77 17.63 -0.09
C ARG A 336 19.89 17.20 -1.03
N GLN A 337 21.02 16.78 -0.49
CA GLN A 337 22.16 16.28 -1.27
C GLN A 337 21.81 14.96 -1.98
N ASN A 338 21.11 14.07 -1.30
CA ASN A 338 20.68 12.78 -1.83
C ASN A 338 19.69 12.91 -2.99
N ILE A 339 18.73 13.85 -2.90
CA ILE A 339 17.82 14.18 -4.02
C ILE A 339 18.62 14.62 -5.26
N SER A 340 19.60 15.51 -5.07
CA SER A 340 20.47 15.94 -6.17
C SER A 340 21.22 14.76 -6.80
N THR A 341 21.82 13.88 -5.98
CA THR A 341 22.55 12.70 -6.42
C THR A 341 21.63 11.68 -7.12
N ALA A 342 20.47 11.41 -6.55
CA ALA A 342 19.49 10.49 -7.14
C ALA A 342 19.04 10.97 -8.53
N ARG A 343 18.77 12.27 -8.68
CA ARG A 343 18.41 12.88 -9.98
C ARG A 343 19.55 12.82 -10.99
N GLU A 344 20.77 13.17 -10.59
CA GLU A 344 21.98 13.09 -11.44
C GLU A 344 22.17 11.67 -12.00
N LEU A 345 22.01 10.64 -11.16
CA LEU A 345 22.21 9.25 -11.54
C LEU A 345 20.94 8.63 -12.19
N GLY A 346 19.83 9.33 -12.16
CA GLY A 346 18.54 8.83 -12.69
C GLY A 346 17.95 7.69 -11.85
N VAL A 347 18.13 7.73 -10.54
CA VAL A 347 17.43 6.84 -9.58
C VAL A 347 15.99 7.34 -9.43
N LYS A 348 15.03 6.44 -9.53
CA LYS A 348 13.62 6.78 -9.39
C LYS A 348 13.26 6.96 -7.92
N ILE A 349 12.59 8.08 -7.63
CA ILE A 349 12.04 8.38 -6.31
C ILE A 349 10.54 8.06 -6.36
N ALA A 350 10.03 7.35 -5.34
CA ALA A 350 8.61 7.14 -5.12
C ALA A 350 8.18 7.77 -3.79
N ASN A 351 6.95 8.27 -3.75
CA ASN A 351 6.38 8.90 -2.55
C ASN A 351 6.07 7.85 -1.49
N GLY A 352 6.44 8.15 -0.23
CA GLY A 352 6.07 7.40 0.95
C GLY A 352 6.20 8.29 2.17
N PHE A 353 5.11 8.43 2.96
CA PHE A 353 5.05 9.40 4.05
C PHE A 353 5.38 8.80 5.42
N ASP A 354 5.17 7.50 5.58
CA ASP A 354 5.41 6.77 6.84
C ASP A 354 4.55 7.30 8.02
N PRO A 355 3.21 7.39 7.88
CA PRO A 355 2.35 7.84 8.95
C PRO A 355 2.27 6.76 10.04
N SER A 356 2.64 7.12 11.27
CA SER A 356 2.67 6.21 12.42
C SER A 356 1.84 6.70 13.62
N SER A 357 1.15 7.84 13.49
CA SER A 357 0.26 8.37 14.53
C SER A 357 -1.12 8.72 13.97
N ALA A 358 -2.13 8.79 14.83
CA ALA A 358 -3.49 9.14 14.43
C ALA A 358 -3.58 10.49 13.71
N GLU A 359 -2.75 11.46 14.09
CA GLU A 359 -2.71 12.79 13.50
C GLU A 359 -1.96 12.84 12.17
N ALA A 360 -1.12 11.84 11.89
CA ALA A 360 -0.34 11.75 10.66
C ALA A 360 -1.16 11.18 9.50
N HIS A 361 -2.09 10.26 9.77
CA HIS A 361 -2.96 9.70 8.73
C HIS A 361 -3.81 10.80 8.07
N GLY A 362 -3.90 10.75 6.75
CA GLY A 362 -4.52 11.80 5.94
C GLY A 362 -3.64 13.04 5.71
N LYS A 363 -2.38 13.06 6.20
CA LYS A 363 -1.39 14.11 5.94
C LYS A 363 -0.29 13.68 4.94
N ASN A 364 -0.54 12.61 4.23
CA ASN A 364 0.41 11.96 3.32
C ASN A 364 0.97 12.91 2.24
N ALA A 365 0.21 13.94 1.82
CA ALA A 365 0.67 14.96 0.87
C ALA A 365 1.88 15.77 1.37
N ARG A 366 2.16 15.75 2.67
CA ARG A 366 3.32 16.43 3.26
C ARG A 366 4.65 15.92 2.73
N GLU A 367 4.74 14.63 2.37
CA GLU A 367 5.90 14.09 1.69
C GLU A 367 6.09 14.76 0.32
N ILE A 368 5.02 14.84 -0.49
CA ILE A 368 5.06 15.46 -1.81
C ILE A 368 5.43 16.95 -1.71
N ILE A 369 4.98 17.63 -0.66
CA ILE A 369 5.25 19.06 -0.44
C ILE A 369 6.67 19.31 0.09
N ALA A 370 7.22 18.39 0.87
CA ALA A 370 8.58 18.48 1.40
C ALA A 370 9.64 18.31 0.30
N MET A 371 9.45 17.40 -0.63
CA MET A 371 10.43 17.09 -1.68
C MET A 371 10.85 18.31 -2.51
N PRO A 372 9.97 19.18 -3.02
CA PRO A 372 10.37 20.40 -3.74
C PRO A 372 11.17 21.38 -2.89
N LYS A 373 10.85 21.52 -1.62
CA LYS A 373 11.60 22.37 -0.70
C LYS A 373 13.01 21.83 -0.43
N LEU A 374 13.23 20.56 -0.72
CA LEU A 374 14.54 19.89 -0.66
C LEU A 374 15.23 19.77 -2.02
N GLY A 375 14.64 20.31 -3.10
CA GLY A 375 15.30 20.43 -4.40
C GLY A 375 14.75 19.51 -5.51
N LEU A 376 13.72 18.70 -5.25
CA LEU A 376 13.04 17.94 -6.29
C LEU A 376 12.06 18.85 -7.05
N PRO A 377 12.08 18.96 -8.39
CA PRO A 377 11.09 19.75 -9.11
C PRO A 377 9.64 19.34 -8.79
N PRO A 378 8.67 20.28 -8.72
CA PRO A 378 7.27 19.96 -8.40
C PRO A 378 6.68 18.82 -9.22
N ILE A 379 6.90 18.82 -10.54
CA ILE A 379 6.40 17.75 -11.41
C ILE A 379 7.04 16.39 -11.10
N GLU A 380 8.31 16.34 -10.69
CA GLU A 380 8.98 15.12 -10.30
C GLU A 380 8.44 14.59 -8.95
N ALA A 381 8.11 15.49 -8.00
CA ALA A 381 7.45 15.12 -6.76
C ALA A 381 6.03 14.58 -7.00
N ILE A 382 5.27 15.15 -7.94
CA ILE A 382 3.96 14.63 -8.34
C ILE A 382 4.12 13.26 -9.02
N ARG A 383 5.12 13.08 -9.89
CA ARG A 383 5.43 11.77 -10.49
C ARG A 383 5.84 10.75 -9.45
N ALA A 384 6.56 11.15 -8.40
CA ALA A 384 6.90 10.26 -7.29
C ALA A 384 5.64 9.69 -6.62
N ALA A 385 4.55 10.48 -6.53
CA ALA A 385 3.28 10.08 -5.94
C ALA A 385 2.25 9.56 -6.98
N THR A 386 2.63 9.36 -8.22
CA THR A 386 1.75 8.89 -9.30
C THR A 386 2.45 7.82 -10.14
N THR A 387 3.09 8.19 -11.23
CA THR A 387 3.67 7.24 -12.21
C THR A 387 4.82 6.41 -11.63
N ASN A 388 5.74 7.01 -10.87
CA ASN A 388 6.85 6.26 -10.28
C ASN A 388 6.35 5.29 -9.19
N ALA A 389 5.41 5.73 -8.35
CA ALA A 389 4.80 4.89 -7.34
C ALA A 389 4.04 3.72 -7.96
N ALA A 390 3.27 3.98 -9.04
CA ALA A 390 2.59 2.91 -9.79
C ALA A 390 3.58 1.91 -10.39
N GLU A 391 4.73 2.36 -10.87
CA GLU A 391 5.80 1.49 -11.39
C GLU A 391 6.43 0.66 -10.28
N LEU A 392 6.77 1.28 -9.13
CA LEU A 392 7.28 0.55 -7.96
C LEU A 392 6.32 -0.57 -7.54
N MET A 393 5.02 -0.28 -7.49
CA MET A 393 3.99 -1.26 -7.13
C MET A 393 3.75 -2.32 -8.22
N GLY A 394 4.30 -2.16 -9.44
CA GLY A 394 4.01 -3.04 -10.57
C GLY A 394 2.59 -2.88 -11.11
N TRP A 395 1.96 -1.71 -10.95
CA TRP A 395 0.58 -1.41 -11.33
C TRP A 395 0.47 -0.28 -12.37
N SER A 396 1.52 0.02 -13.11
CA SER A 396 1.53 1.08 -14.14
C SER A 396 0.47 0.90 -15.23
N ASP A 397 0.03 -0.33 -15.47
CA ASP A 397 -1.06 -0.67 -16.38
C ASP A 397 -2.46 -0.34 -15.80
N LYS A 398 -2.55 -0.06 -14.49
CA LYS A 398 -3.81 0.07 -13.75
C LYS A 398 -4.06 1.47 -13.19
N ILE A 399 -3.00 2.15 -12.73
CA ILE A 399 -3.07 3.42 -11.99
C ILE A 399 -1.93 4.36 -12.36
N GLY A 400 -1.86 5.53 -11.72
CA GLY A 400 -0.74 6.48 -11.79
C GLY A 400 -0.86 7.52 -12.90
N SER A 401 -1.79 7.41 -13.83
CA SER A 401 -2.10 8.43 -14.84
C SER A 401 -3.56 8.34 -15.29
N ILE A 402 -4.09 9.43 -15.86
CA ILE A 402 -5.45 9.48 -16.40
C ILE A 402 -5.38 9.05 -17.87
N GLU A 403 -5.50 7.74 -18.11
CA GLU A 403 -5.40 7.14 -19.44
C GLU A 403 -6.43 6.03 -19.65
N PRO A 404 -6.89 5.80 -20.89
CA PRO A 404 -7.82 4.71 -21.20
C PRO A 404 -7.31 3.34 -20.72
N GLY A 405 -8.19 2.55 -20.14
CA GLY A 405 -7.91 1.22 -19.59
C GLY A 405 -7.49 1.21 -18.13
N LYS A 406 -7.03 2.35 -17.57
CA LYS A 406 -6.69 2.48 -16.15
C LYS A 406 -7.94 2.67 -15.28
N PHE A 407 -7.82 2.43 -13.99
CA PHE A 407 -8.88 2.73 -13.05
C PHE A 407 -9.19 4.24 -13.03
N ALA A 408 -10.45 4.58 -12.91
CA ALA A 408 -10.90 5.95 -12.71
C ALA A 408 -10.65 6.38 -11.26
N ASP A 409 -9.38 6.41 -10.88
CA ASP A 409 -8.86 6.93 -9.62
C ASP A 409 -8.36 8.35 -9.90
N ILE A 410 -9.18 9.35 -9.56
CA ILE A 410 -8.98 10.75 -9.99
C ILE A 410 -9.22 11.67 -8.80
N ILE A 411 -8.36 12.67 -8.65
CA ILE A 411 -8.55 13.75 -7.67
C ILE A 411 -8.68 15.10 -8.37
N ALA A 412 -9.20 16.09 -7.65
CA ALA A 412 -9.15 17.47 -8.12
C ALA A 412 -8.81 18.45 -7.00
N VAL A 413 -8.06 19.47 -7.38
CA VAL A 413 -7.70 20.65 -6.57
C VAL A 413 -8.15 21.93 -7.24
N SER A 414 -8.17 23.05 -6.49
CA SER A 414 -8.63 24.34 -7.06
C SER A 414 -7.58 25.01 -7.95
N GLY A 415 -6.31 24.93 -7.54
CA GLY A 415 -5.21 25.65 -8.20
C GLY A 415 -4.39 24.79 -9.16
N ASP A 416 -3.23 25.31 -9.51
CA ASP A 416 -2.21 24.63 -10.30
C ASP A 416 -1.19 23.96 -9.35
N PRO A 417 -1.16 22.62 -9.23
CA PRO A 417 -0.28 21.93 -8.31
C PRO A 417 1.21 21.96 -8.72
N ILE A 418 1.54 22.41 -9.94
CA ILE A 418 2.93 22.65 -10.33
C ILE A 418 3.41 24.00 -9.80
N ALA A 419 2.54 25.00 -9.80
CA ALA A 419 2.85 26.33 -9.26
C ALA A 419 2.84 26.34 -7.72
N ASP A 420 1.87 25.62 -7.10
CA ASP A 420 1.77 25.44 -5.65
C ASP A 420 1.47 23.97 -5.32
N VAL A 421 2.49 23.21 -4.98
CA VAL A 421 2.34 21.80 -4.57
C VAL A 421 1.47 21.65 -3.30
N GLY A 422 1.33 22.71 -2.50
CA GLY A 422 0.43 22.77 -1.34
C GLY A 422 -1.04 22.56 -1.68
N GLU A 423 -1.44 22.71 -2.95
CA GLU A 423 -2.78 22.33 -3.42
C GLU A 423 -3.11 20.86 -3.12
N LEU A 424 -2.10 19.97 -3.10
CA LEU A 424 -2.29 18.54 -2.85
C LEU A 424 -2.64 18.23 -1.38
N GLU A 425 -2.46 19.16 -0.44
CA GLU A 425 -2.99 19.04 0.94
C GLU A 425 -4.45 19.52 1.04
N ARG A 426 -4.97 20.14 -0.04
CA ARG A 426 -6.31 20.73 -0.12
C ARG A 426 -7.20 20.07 -1.20
N VAL A 427 -7.08 18.74 -1.35
CA VAL A 427 -7.88 17.98 -2.32
C VAL A 427 -9.36 18.14 -2.03
N LYS A 428 -10.14 18.59 -3.02
CA LYS A 428 -11.59 18.85 -2.91
C LYS A 428 -12.46 17.78 -3.56
N PHE A 429 -11.92 17.01 -4.47
CA PHE A 429 -12.63 15.93 -5.13
C PHE A 429 -11.78 14.66 -5.11
N VAL A 430 -12.42 13.54 -4.80
CA VAL A 430 -11.80 12.22 -4.85
C VAL A 430 -12.76 11.24 -5.49
N MET A 431 -12.30 10.56 -6.53
CA MET A 431 -12.95 9.44 -7.18
C MET A 431 -12.05 8.23 -7.11
N LYS A 432 -12.61 7.08 -6.72
CA LYS A 432 -11.92 5.79 -6.73
C LYS A 432 -12.75 4.79 -7.51
N GLY A 433 -12.16 4.20 -8.57
CA GLY A 433 -12.86 3.23 -9.41
C GLY A 433 -14.19 3.76 -9.95
N GLY A 434 -14.23 5.00 -10.43
CA GLY A 434 -15.44 5.64 -10.96
C GLY A 434 -16.48 6.05 -9.90
N THR A 435 -16.27 5.72 -8.63
CA THR A 435 -17.15 6.14 -7.53
C THR A 435 -16.62 7.42 -6.89
N VAL A 436 -17.49 8.45 -6.84
CA VAL A 436 -17.17 9.72 -6.16
C VAL A 436 -17.28 9.49 -4.65
N VAL A 437 -16.16 9.65 -3.93
CA VAL A 437 -16.12 9.51 -2.45
C VAL A 437 -16.02 10.85 -1.73
N LYS A 438 -15.61 11.91 -2.44
CA LYS A 438 -15.56 13.28 -1.95
C LYS A 438 -15.84 14.26 -3.09
N ASN A 439 -16.67 15.27 -2.85
CA ASN A 439 -16.88 16.38 -3.79
C ASN A 439 -17.23 17.66 -3.04
N ASP A 440 -16.22 18.46 -2.72
CA ASP A 440 -16.36 19.75 -2.05
C ASP A 440 -16.49 20.92 -3.06
N PHE A 441 -16.55 20.65 -4.38
CA PHE A 441 -16.89 21.62 -5.40
C PHE A 441 -18.40 21.77 -5.60
N ALA A 442 -19.19 20.76 -5.24
CA ALA A 442 -20.63 20.68 -5.50
C ALA A 442 -21.49 21.38 -4.44
N SER A 443 -20.91 22.23 -3.59
CA SER A 443 -21.66 22.95 -2.56
C SER A 443 -22.00 24.34 -3.07
N HIS A 444 -23.10 24.46 -3.82
CA HIS A 444 -23.93 25.72 -3.86
C HIS A 444 -25.13 25.56 -4.78
#